data_9a16ada4a0eea74c28f96b9ee883d2be
#
_entry.id   9a16ada4a0eea74c28f96b9ee883d2be
#
_cell.length_a   1.000
_cell.length_b   1.000
_cell.length_c   1.000
_cell.angle_alpha   90.00
_cell.angle_beta   90.00
_cell.angle_gamma   90.00
#
_symmetry.space_group_name_H-M   'P 1'
#
loop_
_entity.id
_entity.type
_entity.pdbx_description
1 polymer ?
#
loop_
_entity_poly.entity_id
_entity_poly.type
_entity_poly.pdbx_seq_one_letter_code
_entity_poly.pdbx_strand_id
1 'polypeptide(L)'
;MTVATPASAEAPPAKGRARSLAQQLRDLEARLRQGGGPRRIQKQHDDGKLTARERISLLMDARSRFQEIGLLVAHDQYEGQAPAAGVVTGIGTVCGREVVVIANDATVKAGSWWPETITKMLRAQEIAMRCRVPIIYLVDSAGVNLPYQGGVFPGQYGASRIFYYNSIMRRYLKVPQIAAVMGPCIAGGAYLPALSDVILMVEGTSFMGLGGPNLVKGATGQTVDSETLGGALTHNAISGVAHYRTPDDRTCVAKIRDLVKQLPRETTALPVTEGKPGARPETDLYDLLPEDHKQPYDMRQVLGCILDGGALDEVQ
;
A
#
# COMPACT_ATOMS: atom_id res chain seq x y z
N MET A 1 13.15 45.98 -23.69
CA MET A 1 13.46 44.96 -24.71
C MET A 1 12.79 43.68 -24.28
N THR A 2 11.65 43.40 -24.87
CA THR A 2 10.81 42.24 -24.56
C THR A 2 11.32 41.09 -25.44
N VAL A 3 11.90 40.07 -24.81
CA VAL A 3 12.35 38.88 -25.52
C VAL A 3 11.11 38.03 -25.83
N ALA A 4 10.77 37.94 -27.10
CA ALA A 4 9.71 37.08 -27.61
C ALA A 4 10.14 35.62 -27.46
N THR A 5 9.33 34.84 -26.75
CA THR A 5 9.43 33.37 -26.67
C THR A 5 9.17 32.82 -28.10
N PRO A 6 10.03 31.96 -28.64
CA PRO A 6 9.74 31.33 -29.93
C PRO A 6 8.54 30.43 -29.81
N ALA A 7 7.54 30.64 -30.67
CA ALA A 7 6.41 29.76 -30.84
C ALA A 7 6.92 28.35 -31.12
N SER A 8 6.44 27.36 -30.35
CA SER A 8 6.66 25.95 -30.60
C SER A 8 6.15 25.63 -32.01
N ALA A 9 7.05 25.38 -32.92
CA ALA A 9 6.71 24.88 -34.26
C ALA A 9 5.95 23.55 -34.09
N GLU A 10 4.69 23.53 -34.45
CA GLU A 10 3.94 22.29 -34.59
C GLU A 10 4.72 21.36 -35.52
N ALA A 11 5.11 20.20 -35.02
CA ALA A 11 5.76 19.19 -35.81
C ALA A 11 4.85 18.84 -37.00
N PRO A 12 5.39 18.76 -38.24
CA PRO A 12 4.59 18.45 -39.41
C PRO A 12 3.82 17.15 -39.19
N PRO A 13 2.56 17.05 -39.64
CA PRO A 13 1.71 15.90 -39.37
C PRO A 13 2.39 14.64 -39.90
N ALA A 14 2.71 13.70 -38.99
CA ALA A 14 3.30 12.42 -39.35
C ALA A 14 2.44 11.74 -40.40
N LYS A 15 2.91 11.67 -41.64
CA LYS A 15 2.22 10.98 -42.72
C LYS A 15 2.41 9.49 -42.54
N GLY A 16 1.32 8.71 -42.55
CA GLY A 16 1.40 7.26 -42.69
C GLY A 16 1.44 6.44 -41.39
N ARG A 17 2.23 5.38 -41.40
CA ARG A 17 2.25 4.26 -40.42
C ARG A 17 2.52 4.68 -38.97
N ALA A 18 3.46 5.60 -38.74
CA ALA A 18 3.85 6.04 -37.40
C ALA A 18 2.70 6.70 -36.63
N ARG A 19 1.90 7.55 -37.29
CA ARG A 19 0.71 8.19 -36.70
C ARG A 19 -0.33 7.15 -36.31
N SER A 20 -0.59 6.16 -37.20
CA SER A 20 -1.53 5.08 -36.95
C SER A 20 -1.08 4.24 -35.76
N LEU A 21 0.19 3.86 -35.66
CA LEU A 21 0.74 3.10 -34.55
C LEU A 21 0.67 3.88 -33.22
N ALA A 22 0.98 5.18 -33.25
CA ALA A 22 0.88 6.02 -32.06
C ALA A 22 -0.57 6.15 -31.58
N GLN A 23 -1.53 6.21 -32.49
CA GLN A 23 -2.96 6.21 -32.12
C GLN A 23 -3.39 4.86 -31.53
N GLN A 24 -3.01 3.75 -32.16
CA GLN A 24 -3.27 2.40 -31.63
C GLN A 24 -2.71 2.20 -30.24
N LEU A 25 -1.49 2.70 -29.96
CA LEU A 25 -0.89 2.66 -28.63
C LEU A 25 -1.73 3.45 -27.60
N ARG A 26 -2.14 4.67 -27.94
CA ARG A 26 -3.00 5.50 -27.05
C ARG A 26 -4.33 4.83 -26.76
N ASP A 27 -4.94 4.23 -27.78
CA ASP A 27 -6.22 3.51 -27.62
C ASP A 27 -6.03 2.27 -26.73
N LEU A 28 -4.94 1.55 -26.90
CA LEU A 28 -4.56 0.41 -26.05
C LEU A 28 -4.34 0.87 -24.61
N GLU A 29 -3.54 1.90 -24.39
CA GLU A 29 -3.32 2.46 -23.04
C GLU A 29 -4.61 2.90 -22.36
N ALA A 30 -5.49 3.62 -23.09
CA ALA A 30 -6.78 4.06 -22.58
C ALA A 30 -7.65 2.87 -22.17
N ARG A 31 -7.67 1.80 -22.98
CA ARG A 31 -8.38 0.56 -22.67
C ARG A 31 -7.80 -0.16 -21.44
N LEU A 32 -6.48 -0.29 -21.34
CA LEU A 32 -5.83 -0.94 -20.21
C LEU A 32 -6.05 -0.20 -18.90
N ARG A 33 -6.13 1.13 -18.93
CA ARG A 33 -6.47 1.96 -17.76
C ARG A 33 -7.90 1.77 -17.26
N GLN A 34 -8.79 1.18 -18.05
CA GLN A 34 -10.14 0.80 -17.60
C GLN A 34 -10.14 -0.44 -16.69
N GLY A 35 -8.99 -1.13 -16.54
CA GLY A 35 -8.91 -2.33 -15.72
C GLY A 35 -9.92 -3.39 -16.13
N GLY A 36 -10.77 -3.82 -15.21
CA GLY A 36 -11.86 -4.78 -15.46
C GLY A 36 -13.09 -4.22 -16.17
N GLY A 37 -13.05 -2.93 -16.57
CA GLY A 37 -14.09 -2.24 -17.32
C GLY A 37 -15.22 -1.62 -16.48
N PRO A 38 -16.12 -0.85 -17.11
CA PRO A 38 -17.10 0.00 -16.41
C PRO A 38 -17.96 -0.76 -15.40
N ARG A 39 -18.42 -1.96 -15.76
CA ARG A 39 -19.27 -2.78 -14.87
C ARG A 39 -18.53 -3.17 -13.57
N ARG A 40 -17.24 -3.48 -13.65
CA ARG A 40 -16.44 -3.85 -12.49
C ARG A 40 -16.07 -2.63 -11.65
N ILE A 41 -15.84 -1.50 -12.30
CA ILE A 41 -15.64 -0.21 -11.63
C ILE A 41 -16.90 0.15 -10.83
N GLN A 42 -18.09 0.11 -11.46
CA GLN A 42 -19.34 0.38 -10.79
C GLN A 42 -19.54 -0.53 -9.56
N LYS A 43 -19.22 -1.82 -9.71
CA LYS A 43 -19.30 -2.75 -8.57
C LYS A 43 -18.42 -2.33 -7.40
N GLN A 44 -17.19 -1.80 -7.63
CA GLN A 44 -16.36 -1.28 -6.53
C GLN A 44 -17.05 -0.11 -5.81
N HIS A 45 -17.67 0.80 -6.57
CA HIS A 45 -18.40 1.92 -6.00
C HIS A 45 -19.65 1.47 -5.21
N ASP A 46 -20.40 0.49 -5.73
CA ASP A 46 -21.57 -0.09 -5.05
C ASP A 46 -21.16 -0.79 -3.73
N ASP A 47 -19.96 -1.37 -3.69
CA ASP A 47 -19.37 -1.98 -2.49
C ASP A 47 -18.76 -0.91 -1.53
N GLY A 48 -18.94 0.40 -1.81
CA GLY A 48 -18.42 1.51 -0.99
C GLY A 48 -16.90 1.75 -1.13
N LYS A 49 -16.27 1.20 -2.15
CA LYS A 49 -14.81 1.25 -2.35
C LYS A 49 -14.45 2.12 -3.54
N LEU A 50 -13.25 2.69 -3.49
CA LEU A 50 -12.62 3.33 -4.64
C LEU A 50 -11.83 2.30 -5.45
N THR A 51 -11.66 2.59 -6.74
CA THR A 51 -10.73 1.83 -7.59
C THR A 51 -9.27 2.13 -7.23
N ALA A 52 -8.34 1.25 -7.62
CA ALA A 52 -6.91 1.48 -7.43
C ALA A 52 -6.44 2.84 -7.99
N ARG A 53 -6.94 3.23 -9.15
CA ARG A 53 -6.56 4.50 -9.79
C ARG A 53 -7.14 5.72 -9.08
N GLU A 54 -8.34 5.64 -8.56
CA GLU A 54 -8.94 6.71 -7.74
C GLU A 54 -8.21 6.87 -6.41
N ARG A 55 -7.85 5.76 -5.74
CA ARG A 55 -7.02 5.76 -4.53
C ARG A 55 -5.67 6.43 -4.78
N ILE A 56 -4.99 6.08 -5.89
CA ILE A 56 -3.73 6.72 -6.29
C ILE A 56 -3.93 8.21 -6.57
N SER A 57 -4.99 8.58 -7.30
CA SER A 57 -5.28 9.99 -7.61
C SER A 57 -5.47 10.84 -6.36
N LEU A 58 -6.15 10.30 -5.33
CA LEU A 58 -6.32 10.97 -4.03
C LEU A 58 -5.02 11.04 -3.22
N LEU A 59 -4.16 10.03 -3.38
CA LEU A 59 -2.89 9.94 -2.66
C LEU A 59 -1.88 10.97 -3.16
N MET A 60 -1.82 11.21 -4.47
CA MET A 60 -0.85 12.10 -5.09
C MET A 60 -1.09 13.57 -4.74
N ASP A 61 -0.03 14.36 -4.76
CA ASP A 61 -0.11 15.81 -4.63
C ASP A 61 -0.78 16.43 -5.85
N ALA A 62 -1.58 17.47 -5.62
CA ALA A 62 -2.18 18.24 -6.70
C ALA A 62 -1.08 18.75 -7.67
N ARG A 63 -1.33 18.57 -8.97
CA ARG A 63 -0.38 18.93 -10.06
C ARG A 63 0.90 18.08 -10.10
N SER A 64 1.07 17.07 -9.27
CA SER A 64 2.15 16.10 -9.42
C SER A 64 1.78 15.08 -10.50
N ARG A 65 2.80 14.58 -11.20
CA ARG A 65 2.62 13.51 -12.19
C ARG A 65 2.82 12.16 -11.52
N PHE A 66 1.87 11.25 -11.71
CA PHE A 66 2.09 9.84 -11.41
C PHE A 66 2.69 9.15 -12.64
N GLN A 67 3.93 8.71 -12.53
CA GLN A 67 4.61 7.96 -13.57
C GLN A 67 4.26 6.47 -13.42
N GLU A 68 3.24 6.01 -14.14
CA GLU A 68 2.86 4.60 -14.15
C GLU A 68 3.92 3.74 -14.83
N ILE A 69 4.25 2.61 -14.23
CA ILE A 69 5.24 1.65 -14.72
C ILE A 69 4.55 0.35 -15.08
N GLY A 70 4.84 -0.17 -16.28
CA GLY A 70 4.37 -1.49 -16.71
C GLY A 70 2.88 -1.55 -17.04
N LEU A 71 2.27 -0.47 -17.58
CA LEU A 71 0.88 -0.47 -18.03
C LEU A 71 0.60 -1.55 -19.08
N LEU A 72 1.57 -1.83 -19.97
CA LEU A 72 1.43 -2.81 -21.06
C LEU A 72 1.74 -4.25 -20.64
N VAL A 73 2.10 -4.50 -19.39
CA VAL A 73 2.41 -5.86 -18.92
C VAL A 73 1.16 -6.72 -19.02
N ALA A 74 1.33 -7.91 -19.56
CA ALA A 74 0.28 -8.92 -19.80
C ALA A 74 -0.87 -8.48 -20.74
N HIS A 75 -0.69 -7.44 -21.57
CA HIS A 75 -1.78 -6.90 -22.41
C HIS A 75 -2.28 -7.89 -23.49
N ASP A 76 -1.42 -8.81 -23.91
CA ASP A 76 -1.65 -9.83 -24.94
C ASP A 76 -1.70 -11.25 -24.35
N GLN A 77 -1.74 -11.38 -23.02
CA GLN A 77 -1.76 -12.66 -22.33
C GLN A 77 -3.14 -12.91 -21.70
N TYR A 78 -3.37 -14.18 -21.31
CA TYR A 78 -4.56 -14.60 -20.59
C TYR A 78 -5.88 -14.19 -21.24
N GLU A 79 -5.93 -14.18 -22.59
CA GLU A 79 -7.12 -13.75 -23.35
C GLU A 79 -7.60 -12.34 -22.97
N GLY A 80 -6.68 -11.46 -22.57
CA GLY A 80 -6.98 -10.11 -22.12
C GLY A 80 -7.58 -9.98 -20.71
N GLN A 81 -7.60 -11.06 -19.92
CA GLN A 81 -8.21 -11.07 -18.58
C GLN A 81 -7.36 -10.39 -17.51
N ALA A 82 -6.10 -10.07 -17.79
CA ALA A 82 -5.15 -9.47 -16.84
C ALA A 82 -4.59 -8.11 -17.34
N PRO A 83 -5.45 -7.11 -17.64
CA PRO A 83 -4.96 -5.80 -18.05
C PRO A 83 -4.02 -5.23 -17.00
N ALA A 84 -2.87 -4.71 -17.44
CA ALA A 84 -1.80 -4.20 -16.59
C ALA A 84 -1.36 -5.19 -15.48
N ALA A 85 -1.51 -6.50 -15.73
CA ALA A 85 -1.25 -7.58 -14.77
C ALA A 85 -2.05 -7.47 -13.46
N GLY A 86 -3.24 -6.83 -13.45
CA GLY A 86 -4.10 -6.67 -12.28
C GLY A 86 -3.51 -5.81 -11.15
N VAL A 87 -2.47 -5.04 -11.43
CA VAL A 87 -1.82 -4.17 -10.44
C VAL A 87 -1.33 -2.87 -11.08
N VAL A 88 -1.58 -1.75 -10.43
CA VAL A 88 -1.04 -0.43 -10.83
C VAL A 88 0.21 -0.16 -10.02
N THR A 89 1.33 0.10 -10.70
CA THR A 89 2.60 0.44 -10.06
C THR A 89 3.15 1.72 -10.66
N GLY A 90 3.84 2.52 -9.86
CA GLY A 90 4.44 3.76 -10.37
C GLY A 90 5.10 4.59 -9.28
N ILE A 91 5.59 5.74 -9.70
CA ILE A 91 6.24 6.74 -8.85
C ILE A 91 5.42 8.02 -8.90
N GLY A 92 5.26 8.68 -7.77
CA GLY A 92 4.59 9.96 -7.66
C GLY A 92 5.03 10.74 -6.45
N THR A 93 4.45 11.91 -6.24
CA THR A 93 4.78 12.78 -5.11
C THR A 93 3.64 12.84 -4.12
N VAL A 94 3.93 12.62 -2.85
CA VAL A 94 3.01 12.70 -1.72
C VAL A 94 3.60 13.61 -0.65
N CYS A 95 2.93 14.69 -0.32
CA CYS A 95 3.41 15.71 0.62
C CYS A 95 4.82 16.22 0.31
N GLY A 96 5.12 16.45 -0.98
CA GLY A 96 6.41 16.91 -1.46
C GLY A 96 7.53 15.87 -1.45
N ARG A 97 7.19 14.58 -1.23
CA ARG A 97 8.14 13.46 -1.20
C ARG A 97 7.85 12.48 -2.32
N GLU A 98 8.87 12.05 -3.02
CA GLU A 98 8.76 10.94 -3.98
C GLU A 98 8.47 9.63 -3.25
N VAL A 99 7.54 8.87 -3.78
CA VAL A 99 7.14 7.56 -3.27
C VAL A 99 6.91 6.58 -4.42
N VAL A 100 7.15 5.31 -4.16
CA VAL A 100 6.68 4.23 -5.03
C VAL A 100 5.32 3.76 -4.54
N VAL A 101 4.40 3.50 -5.46
CA VAL A 101 3.07 2.95 -5.14
C VAL A 101 2.86 1.64 -5.86
N ILE A 102 2.30 0.67 -5.13
CA ILE A 102 1.79 -0.60 -5.65
C ILE A 102 0.33 -0.71 -5.20
N ALA A 103 -0.61 -0.75 -6.15
CA ALA A 103 -2.03 -0.84 -5.87
C ALA A 103 -2.67 -2.01 -6.64
N ASN A 104 -3.22 -2.99 -5.94
CA ASN A 104 -3.97 -4.06 -6.58
C ASN A 104 -5.23 -3.50 -7.24
N ASP A 105 -5.49 -3.87 -8.48
CA ASP A 105 -6.71 -3.49 -9.19
C ASP A 105 -7.81 -4.54 -8.96
N ALA A 106 -8.64 -4.30 -7.96
CA ALA A 106 -9.73 -5.20 -7.61
C ALA A 106 -10.78 -5.37 -8.71
N THR A 107 -10.80 -4.48 -9.72
CA THR A 107 -11.66 -4.63 -10.89
C THR A 107 -11.18 -5.76 -11.81
N VAL A 108 -9.91 -6.14 -11.73
CA VAL A 108 -9.28 -7.20 -12.51
C VAL A 108 -9.22 -8.48 -11.67
N LYS A 109 -10.16 -9.41 -11.91
CA LYS A 109 -10.23 -10.70 -11.19
C LYS A 109 -10.08 -10.56 -9.66
N ALA A 110 -10.76 -9.57 -9.06
CA ALA A 110 -10.69 -9.25 -7.64
C ALA A 110 -9.24 -8.99 -7.15
N GLY A 111 -8.40 -8.37 -7.95
CA GLY A 111 -7.02 -8.03 -7.62
C GLY A 111 -6.09 -9.24 -7.47
N SER A 112 -6.47 -10.39 -8.01
CA SER A 112 -5.68 -11.62 -7.88
C SER A 112 -4.33 -11.54 -8.58
N TRP A 113 -3.35 -12.27 -8.02
CA TRP A 113 -1.97 -12.27 -8.51
C TRP A 113 -1.77 -13.27 -9.64
N TRP A 114 -1.22 -12.77 -10.71
CA TRP A 114 -0.72 -13.53 -11.87
C TRP A 114 0.81 -13.58 -11.81
N PRO A 115 1.49 -14.43 -12.59
CA PRO A 115 2.95 -14.41 -12.66
C PRO A 115 3.52 -13.01 -12.94
N GLU A 116 2.93 -12.28 -13.89
CA GLU A 116 3.37 -10.93 -14.26
C GLU A 116 3.04 -9.89 -13.19
N THR A 117 2.00 -10.10 -12.37
CA THR A 117 1.74 -9.27 -11.18
C THR A 117 2.96 -9.27 -10.27
N ILE A 118 3.52 -10.45 -10.01
CA ILE A 118 4.70 -10.62 -9.16
C ILE A 118 5.91 -9.89 -9.74
N THR A 119 6.20 -10.12 -11.02
CA THR A 119 7.33 -9.47 -11.71
C THR A 119 7.20 -7.93 -11.65
N LYS A 120 6.00 -7.41 -11.84
CA LYS A 120 5.71 -5.98 -11.80
C LYS A 120 5.86 -5.40 -10.39
N MET A 121 5.39 -6.12 -9.37
CA MET A 121 5.55 -5.72 -7.96
C MET A 121 7.02 -5.73 -7.53
N LEU A 122 7.77 -6.77 -7.90
CA LEU A 122 9.22 -6.86 -7.63
C LEU A 122 9.96 -5.70 -8.26
N ARG A 123 9.64 -5.35 -9.52
CA ARG A 123 10.24 -4.19 -10.20
C ARG A 123 10.00 -2.88 -9.44
N ALA A 124 8.79 -2.68 -8.93
CA ALA A 124 8.47 -1.50 -8.13
C ALA A 124 9.23 -1.48 -6.80
N GLN A 125 9.33 -2.63 -6.09
CA GLN A 125 10.14 -2.74 -4.88
C GLN A 125 11.63 -2.49 -5.16
N GLU A 126 12.18 -2.99 -6.26
CA GLU A 126 13.56 -2.72 -6.66
C GLU A 126 13.83 -1.22 -6.87
N ILE A 127 12.87 -0.51 -7.47
CA ILE A 127 12.97 0.95 -7.63
C ILE A 127 13.00 1.63 -6.26
N ALA A 128 12.06 1.29 -5.36
CA ALA A 128 12.03 1.85 -4.01
C ALA A 128 13.35 1.60 -3.27
N MET A 129 13.90 0.39 -3.36
CA MET A 129 15.18 0.03 -2.74
C MET A 129 16.37 0.79 -3.31
N ARG A 130 16.44 0.94 -4.64
CA ARG A 130 17.55 1.63 -5.31
C ARG A 130 17.52 3.14 -5.10
N CYS A 131 16.32 3.72 -5.17
CA CYS A 131 16.13 5.16 -4.99
C CYS A 131 16.02 5.58 -3.52
N ARG A 132 15.91 4.63 -2.58
CA ARG A 132 15.71 4.90 -1.14
C ARG A 132 14.48 5.75 -0.86
N VAL A 133 13.43 5.58 -1.63
CA VAL A 133 12.16 6.28 -1.45
C VAL A 133 11.11 5.39 -0.78
N PRO A 134 10.21 5.95 0.03
CA PRO A 134 9.15 5.18 0.68
C PRO A 134 8.30 4.43 -0.34
N ILE A 135 7.79 3.26 0.08
CA ILE A 135 6.87 2.48 -0.73
C ILE A 135 5.52 2.35 -0.03
N ILE A 136 4.45 2.55 -0.80
CA ILE A 136 3.07 2.50 -0.34
C ILE A 136 2.35 1.36 -1.06
N TYR A 137 1.76 0.45 -0.29
CA TYR A 137 0.96 -0.64 -0.80
C TYR A 137 -0.52 -0.36 -0.54
N LEU A 138 -1.33 -0.30 -1.59
CA LEU A 138 -2.79 -0.22 -1.51
C LEU A 138 -3.33 -1.62 -1.86
N VAL A 139 -3.60 -2.41 -0.82
CA VAL A 139 -3.86 -3.85 -0.96
C VAL A 139 -5.36 -4.12 -1.06
N ASP A 140 -5.76 -4.75 -2.15
CA ASP A 140 -7.14 -5.17 -2.40
C ASP A 140 -7.08 -6.40 -3.34
N SER A 141 -6.82 -7.59 -2.77
CA SER A 141 -6.49 -8.78 -3.53
C SER A 141 -7.08 -10.05 -2.93
N ALA A 142 -7.77 -10.80 -3.76
CA ALA A 142 -8.28 -12.13 -3.39
C ALA A 142 -7.18 -13.21 -3.29
N GLY A 143 -5.90 -12.84 -3.41
CA GLY A 143 -4.78 -13.78 -3.36
C GLY A 143 -4.33 -14.21 -4.76
N VAL A 144 -3.78 -15.41 -4.86
CA VAL A 144 -3.24 -15.94 -6.13
C VAL A 144 -4.36 -16.41 -7.07
N ASN A 145 -4.21 -16.12 -8.35
CA ASN A 145 -5.06 -16.72 -9.38
C ASN A 145 -4.73 -18.20 -9.53
N LEU A 146 -5.53 -19.06 -8.91
CA LEU A 146 -5.26 -20.50 -8.75
C LEU A 146 -4.91 -21.23 -10.05
N PRO A 147 -5.59 -21.02 -11.21
CA PRO A 147 -5.22 -21.67 -12.46
C PRO A 147 -3.77 -21.40 -12.91
N TYR A 148 -3.18 -20.28 -12.47
CA TYR A 148 -1.83 -19.86 -12.86
C TYR A 148 -0.83 -19.87 -11.70
N GLN A 149 -1.19 -20.45 -10.54
CA GLN A 149 -0.35 -20.45 -9.34
C GLN A 149 1.04 -21.06 -9.55
N GLY A 150 1.19 -22.00 -10.47
CA GLY A 150 2.46 -22.62 -10.81
C GLY A 150 3.54 -21.64 -11.27
N GLY A 151 3.14 -20.49 -11.84
CA GLY A 151 4.05 -19.42 -12.27
C GLY A 151 4.22 -18.30 -11.25
N VAL A 152 3.43 -18.29 -10.15
CA VAL A 152 3.47 -17.21 -9.16
C VAL A 152 4.57 -17.39 -8.12
N PHE A 153 4.74 -18.60 -7.59
CA PHE A 153 5.67 -18.83 -6.47
C PHE A 153 7.08 -19.21 -6.86
N PRO A 154 7.31 -20.03 -7.91
CA PRO A 154 8.63 -20.60 -8.16
C PRO A 154 9.61 -19.59 -8.76
N GLY A 155 10.89 -19.92 -8.60
CA GLY A 155 12.00 -19.22 -9.25
C GLY A 155 12.49 -17.98 -8.53
N GLN A 156 13.55 -17.41 -9.08
CA GLN A 156 14.25 -16.25 -8.53
C GLN A 156 13.35 -15.01 -8.43
N TYR A 157 12.36 -14.89 -9.27
CA TYR A 157 11.41 -13.77 -9.34
C TYR A 157 9.99 -14.19 -8.90
N GLY A 158 9.88 -15.23 -8.09
CA GLY A 158 8.62 -15.67 -7.52
C GLY A 158 8.14 -14.79 -6.35
N ALA A 159 6.91 -15.01 -5.91
CA ALA A 159 6.25 -14.20 -4.88
C ALA A 159 7.00 -14.16 -3.53
N SER A 160 7.74 -15.21 -3.18
CA SER A 160 8.58 -15.23 -1.97
C SER A 160 9.62 -14.11 -1.94
N ARG A 161 10.06 -13.63 -3.11
CA ARG A 161 11.01 -12.52 -3.20
C ARG A 161 10.39 -11.18 -2.81
N ILE A 162 9.07 -11.00 -2.94
CA ILE A 162 8.37 -9.82 -2.42
C ILE A 162 8.60 -9.72 -0.90
N PHE A 163 8.44 -10.82 -0.18
CA PHE A 163 8.61 -10.87 1.28
C PHE A 163 10.07 -10.70 1.69
N TYR A 164 10.99 -11.25 0.92
CA TYR A 164 12.41 -11.02 1.10
C TYR A 164 12.75 -9.54 0.93
N TYR A 165 12.24 -8.87 -0.10
CA TYR A 165 12.46 -7.45 -0.32
C TYR A 165 11.83 -6.57 0.77
N ASN A 166 10.62 -6.91 1.28
CA ASN A 166 10.07 -6.24 2.46
C ASN A 166 11.06 -6.30 3.64
N SER A 167 11.61 -7.49 3.91
CA SER A 167 12.57 -7.69 5.00
C SER A 167 13.87 -6.92 4.80
N ILE A 168 14.41 -6.89 3.57
CA ILE A 168 15.61 -6.12 3.23
C ILE A 168 15.38 -4.62 3.37
N MET A 169 14.26 -4.11 2.86
CA MET A 169 13.89 -2.70 3.01
C MET A 169 13.81 -2.30 4.48
N ARG A 170 13.12 -3.09 5.29
CA ARG A 170 12.93 -2.81 6.71
C ARG A 170 14.24 -2.89 7.50
N ARG A 171 14.96 -4.01 7.37
CA ARG A 171 16.10 -4.31 8.23
C ARG A 171 17.38 -3.56 7.86
N TYR A 172 17.71 -3.52 6.58
CA TYR A 172 19.00 -3.03 6.11
C TYR A 172 18.92 -1.68 5.41
N LEU A 173 17.94 -1.50 4.51
CA LEU A 173 17.87 -0.32 3.68
C LEU A 173 17.16 0.86 4.34
N LYS A 174 16.37 0.59 5.38
CA LYS A 174 15.55 1.58 6.09
C LYS A 174 14.62 2.36 5.15
N VAL A 175 14.14 1.69 4.11
CA VAL A 175 13.11 2.22 3.20
C VAL A 175 11.76 2.07 3.87
N PRO A 176 11.05 3.17 4.18
CA PRO A 176 9.76 3.11 4.85
C PRO A 176 8.69 2.41 3.99
N GLN A 177 7.91 1.55 4.62
CA GLN A 177 6.87 0.75 3.99
C GLN A 177 5.53 0.97 4.68
N ILE A 178 4.56 1.53 3.97
CA ILE A 178 3.21 1.76 4.47
C ILE A 178 2.25 0.88 3.67
N ALA A 179 1.50 0.03 4.34
CA ALA A 179 0.51 -0.83 3.70
C ALA A 179 -0.91 -0.49 4.18
N ALA A 180 -1.81 -0.25 3.26
CA ALA A 180 -3.23 -0.06 3.53
C ALA A 180 -4.02 -1.23 2.94
N VAL A 181 -4.66 -1.99 3.80
CA VAL A 181 -5.58 -3.07 3.40
C VAL A 181 -6.96 -2.46 3.21
N MET A 182 -7.39 -2.35 1.96
CA MET A 182 -8.59 -1.63 1.53
C MET A 182 -9.64 -2.56 0.89
N GLY A 183 -9.43 -3.85 1.04
CA GLY A 183 -10.28 -4.92 0.55
C GLY A 183 -9.77 -6.28 1.04
N PRO A 184 -10.14 -7.39 0.41
CA PRO A 184 -9.58 -8.69 0.73
C PRO A 184 -8.05 -8.70 0.63
N CYS A 185 -7.41 -9.38 1.58
CA CYS A 185 -5.97 -9.60 1.62
C CYS A 185 -5.71 -11.00 2.17
N ILE A 186 -5.65 -12.00 1.29
CA ILE A 186 -5.78 -13.40 1.66
C ILE A 186 -4.49 -14.18 1.35
N ALA A 187 -4.19 -15.15 2.19
CA ALA A 187 -3.11 -16.12 2.05
C ALA A 187 -1.72 -15.46 1.94
N GLY A 188 -0.96 -15.78 0.88
CA GLY A 188 0.35 -15.17 0.64
C GLY A 188 0.32 -13.64 0.52
N GLY A 189 -0.81 -13.06 0.07
CA GLY A 189 -1.02 -11.62 0.01
C GLY A 189 -0.97 -10.93 1.37
N ALA A 190 -1.37 -11.61 2.45
CA ALA A 190 -1.38 -11.07 3.80
C ALA A 190 0.03 -10.88 4.39
N TYR A 191 1.03 -11.60 3.89
CA TYR A 191 2.42 -11.41 4.33
C TYR A 191 2.97 -10.04 3.93
N LEU A 192 2.55 -9.48 2.78
CA LEU A 192 3.05 -8.20 2.30
C LEU A 192 2.75 -7.06 3.29
N PRO A 193 1.49 -6.80 3.71
CA PRO A 193 1.23 -5.81 4.75
C PRO A 193 1.82 -6.20 6.10
N ALA A 194 1.78 -7.47 6.50
CA ALA A 194 2.32 -7.92 7.79
C ALA A 194 3.83 -7.68 7.93
N LEU A 195 4.58 -7.63 6.84
CA LEU A 195 6.01 -7.33 6.81
C LEU A 195 6.33 -5.84 6.62
N SER A 196 5.32 -5.01 6.37
CA SER A 196 5.47 -3.55 6.25
C SER A 196 5.66 -2.88 7.61
N ASP A 197 6.15 -1.64 7.62
CA ASP A 197 6.41 -0.91 8.87
C ASP A 197 5.12 -0.39 9.52
N VAL A 198 4.17 0.06 8.70
CA VAL A 198 2.86 0.56 9.15
C VAL A 198 1.74 -0.11 8.36
N ILE A 199 0.71 -0.54 9.07
CA ILE A 199 -0.47 -1.21 8.51
C ILE A 199 -1.72 -0.42 8.85
N LEU A 200 -2.49 -0.05 7.83
CA LEU A 200 -3.82 0.54 7.95
C LEU A 200 -4.86 -0.45 7.45
N MET A 201 -6.06 -0.45 8.03
CA MET A 201 -7.18 -1.26 7.57
C MET A 201 -8.46 -0.42 7.48
N VAL A 202 -9.24 -0.62 6.41
CA VAL A 202 -10.53 0.06 6.21
C VAL A 202 -11.67 -0.79 6.77
N GLU A 203 -12.51 -0.19 7.60
CA GLU A 203 -13.65 -0.87 8.22
C GLU A 203 -14.65 -1.42 7.19
N GLY A 204 -15.21 -2.58 7.48
CA GLY A 204 -16.31 -3.17 6.72
C GLY A 204 -15.95 -3.68 5.31
N THR A 205 -14.82 -3.22 4.73
CA THR A 205 -14.40 -3.63 3.38
C THR A 205 -13.11 -4.44 3.39
N SER A 206 -12.25 -4.25 4.39
CA SER A 206 -10.97 -4.95 4.48
C SER A 206 -11.07 -6.26 5.24
N PHE A 207 -10.28 -7.20 4.79
CA PHE A 207 -10.03 -8.48 5.47
C PHE A 207 -8.57 -8.85 5.28
N MET A 208 -7.88 -9.26 6.34
CA MET A 208 -6.53 -9.79 6.27
C MET A 208 -6.44 -11.11 7.01
N GLY A 209 -5.93 -12.15 6.35
CA GLY A 209 -5.78 -13.45 6.96
C GLY A 209 -5.22 -14.50 6.01
N LEU A 210 -4.68 -15.59 6.58
CA LEU A 210 -4.16 -16.71 5.79
C LEU A 210 -5.28 -17.55 5.17
N GLY A 211 -6.45 -17.59 5.82
CA GLY A 211 -7.63 -18.30 5.32
C GLY A 211 -8.89 -17.49 5.59
N GLY A 212 -9.78 -17.44 4.60
CA GLY A 212 -11.09 -16.81 4.75
C GLY A 212 -12.10 -17.68 5.47
N PRO A 213 -13.32 -17.17 5.76
CA PRO A 213 -14.37 -17.88 6.47
C PRO A 213 -14.72 -19.26 5.90
N ASN A 214 -14.70 -19.39 4.56
CA ASN A 214 -14.99 -20.66 3.90
C ASN A 214 -13.93 -21.73 4.19
N LEU A 215 -12.64 -21.34 4.27
CA LEU A 215 -11.58 -22.27 4.62
C LEU A 215 -11.69 -22.70 6.09
N VAL A 216 -11.99 -21.78 6.99
CA VAL A 216 -12.21 -22.07 8.42
C VAL A 216 -13.38 -23.06 8.57
N LYS A 217 -14.50 -22.80 7.90
CA LYS A 217 -15.66 -23.70 7.91
C LYS A 217 -15.31 -25.09 7.39
N GLY A 218 -14.57 -25.19 6.28
CA GLY A 218 -14.15 -26.47 5.71
C GLY A 218 -13.18 -27.25 6.60
N ALA A 219 -12.25 -26.55 7.28
CA ALA A 219 -11.21 -27.17 8.09
C ALA A 219 -11.67 -27.51 9.52
N THR A 220 -12.55 -26.71 10.13
CA THR A 220 -12.89 -26.81 11.55
C THR A 220 -14.39 -27.01 11.81
N GLY A 221 -15.26 -26.88 10.80
CA GLY A 221 -16.71 -26.85 10.92
C GLY A 221 -17.28 -25.55 11.51
N GLN A 222 -16.45 -24.62 11.95
CA GLN A 222 -16.89 -23.36 12.55
C GLN A 222 -17.38 -22.38 11.48
N THR A 223 -18.46 -21.68 11.76
CA THR A 223 -18.94 -20.57 10.93
C THR A 223 -18.56 -19.26 11.60
N VAL A 224 -17.78 -18.43 10.93
CA VAL A 224 -17.33 -17.11 11.38
C VAL A 224 -17.47 -16.13 10.23
N ASP A 225 -17.86 -14.90 10.50
CA ASP A 225 -17.89 -13.84 9.50
C ASP A 225 -16.48 -13.24 9.26
N SER A 226 -16.32 -12.53 8.15
CA SER A 226 -15.02 -11.97 7.76
C SER A 226 -14.52 -10.91 8.72
N GLU A 227 -15.41 -10.05 9.26
CA GLU A 227 -15.00 -8.97 10.16
C GLU A 227 -14.48 -9.53 11.49
N THR A 228 -15.18 -10.49 12.06
CA THR A 228 -14.76 -11.19 13.30
C THR A 228 -13.47 -11.99 13.10
N LEU A 229 -13.30 -12.64 11.94
CA LEU A 229 -12.13 -13.47 11.66
C LEU A 229 -10.86 -12.64 11.42
N GLY A 230 -10.94 -11.57 10.65
CA GLY A 230 -9.76 -10.80 10.21
C GLY A 230 -10.08 -9.44 9.63
N GLY A 231 -11.15 -8.79 10.11
CA GLY A 231 -11.50 -7.43 9.75
C GLY A 231 -10.69 -6.37 10.48
N ALA A 232 -10.95 -5.13 10.15
CA ALA A 232 -10.20 -3.97 10.67
C ALA A 232 -10.27 -3.86 12.19
N LEU A 233 -11.44 -4.07 12.80
CA LEU A 233 -11.61 -4.05 14.25
C LEU A 233 -10.79 -5.15 14.92
N THR A 234 -10.85 -6.35 14.40
CA THR A 234 -10.14 -7.52 14.95
C THR A 234 -8.64 -7.29 14.92
N HIS A 235 -8.09 -6.82 13.80
CA HIS A 235 -6.64 -6.61 13.69
C HIS A 235 -6.13 -5.36 14.38
N ASN A 236 -6.96 -4.35 14.59
CA ASN A 236 -6.54 -3.15 15.32
C ASN A 236 -6.71 -3.32 16.84
N ALA A 237 -7.91 -3.69 17.31
CA ALA A 237 -8.22 -3.66 18.73
C ALA A 237 -7.94 -4.99 19.48
N ILE A 238 -7.92 -6.14 18.78
CA ILE A 238 -7.80 -7.45 19.43
C ILE A 238 -6.41 -8.05 19.20
N SER A 239 -5.97 -8.19 17.94
CA SER A 239 -4.68 -8.82 17.64
C SER A 239 -3.50 -7.85 17.65
N GLY A 240 -3.75 -6.55 17.52
CA GLY A 240 -2.70 -5.53 17.49
C GLY A 240 -1.85 -5.55 16.19
N VAL A 241 -2.27 -6.26 15.17
CA VAL A 241 -1.51 -6.37 13.90
C VAL A 241 -1.65 -5.10 13.06
N ALA A 242 -2.84 -4.48 13.01
CA ALA A 242 -3.07 -3.24 12.28
C ALA A 242 -2.85 -2.03 13.20
N HIS A 243 -2.01 -1.09 12.76
CA HIS A 243 -1.70 0.13 13.50
C HIS A 243 -2.86 1.13 13.50
N TYR A 244 -3.56 1.24 12.37
CA TYR A 244 -4.65 2.20 12.22
C TYR A 244 -5.88 1.54 11.58
N ARG A 245 -7.05 1.90 12.11
CA ARG A 245 -8.36 1.59 11.58
C ARG A 245 -9.00 2.86 11.05
N THR A 246 -9.55 2.81 9.84
CA THR A 246 -10.16 3.96 9.18
C THR A 246 -11.54 3.62 8.65
N PRO A 247 -12.51 4.55 8.67
CA PRO A 247 -13.90 4.26 8.30
C PRO A 247 -14.09 4.03 6.78
N ASP A 248 -13.22 4.60 5.95
CA ASP A 248 -13.35 4.53 4.49
C ASP A 248 -12.00 4.75 3.77
N ASP A 249 -12.01 4.52 2.45
CA ASP A 249 -10.84 4.67 1.58
C ASP A 249 -10.27 6.09 1.61
N ARG A 250 -11.11 7.13 1.67
CA ARG A 250 -10.67 8.53 1.63
C ARG A 250 -9.93 8.91 2.91
N THR A 251 -10.48 8.53 4.04
CA THR A 251 -9.86 8.73 5.36
C THR A 251 -8.56 7.94 5.46
N CYS A 252 -8.53 6.71 4.93
CA CYS A 252 -7.32 5.90 4.88
C CYS A 252 -6.22 6.57 4.05
N VAL A 253 -6.54 7.06 2.85
CA VAL A 253 -5.58 7.80 2.02
C VAL A 253 -5.09 9.09 2.71
N ALA A 254 -5.97 9.83 3.37
CA ALA A 254 -5.59 11.00 4.14
C ALA A 254 -4.59 10.64 5.26
N LYS A 255 -4.85 9.55 6.00
CA LYS A 255 -3.92 9.06 7.04
C LYS A 255 -2.58 8.62 6.46
N ILE A 256 -2.55 7.96 5.29
CA ILE A 256 -1.29 7.64 4.61
C ILE A 256 -0.50 8.91 4.29
N ARG A 257 -1.15 9.95 3.79
CA ARG A 257 -0.50 11.25 3.51
C ARG A 257 0.11 11.86 4.77
N ASP A 258 -0.61 11.80 5.89
CA ASP A 258 -0.10 12.29 7.19
C ASP A 258 1.12 11.49 7.64
N LEU A 259 1.10 10.17 7.49
CA LEU A 259 2.26 9.32 7.81
C LEU A 259 3.47 9.64 6.92
N VAL A 260 3.27 9.82 5.61
CA VAL A 260 4.36 10.22 4.70
C VAL A 260 4.94 11.58 5.08
N LYS A 261 4.09 12.53 5.51
CA LYS A 261 4.54 13.85 5.98
C LYS A 261 5.43 13.77 7.22
N GLN A 262 5.17 12.80 8.10
CA GLN A 262 5.92 12.57 9.34
C GLN A 262 7.23 11.82 9.14
N LEU A 263 7.42 11.13 8.01
CA LEU A 263 8.67 10.42 7.74
C LEU A 263 9.87 11.37 7.82
N PRO A 264 10.99 10.93 8.42
CA PRO A 264 12.20 11.73 8.48
C PRO A 264 12.61 12.19 7.09
N ARG A 265 12.94 13.46 6.93
CA ARG A 265 13.65 13.91 5.73
C ARG A 265 15.10 13.49 5.89
N GLU A 266 15.70 12.93 4.85
CA GLU A 266 17.14 12.70 4.86
C GLU A 266 17.84 14.06 4.99
N THR A 267 18.21 14.39 6.20
CA THR A 267 19.15 15.46 6.50
C THR A 267 20.47 14.77 6.83
N THR A 268 21.53 15.21 6.23
CA THR A 268 22.91 14.71 6.45
C THR A 268 23.39 14.85 7.91
N ALA A 269 22.67 15.60 8.72
CA ALA A 269 22.80 15.63 10.18
C ALA A 269 21.43 15.92 10.78
N LEU A 270 20.94 15.02 11.64
CA LEU A 270 19.82 15.35 12.51
C LEU A 270 20.32 16.39 13.52
N PRO A 271 19.67 17.58 13.63
CA PRO A 271 19.98 18.47 14.70
C PRO A 271 19.75 17.74 16.04
N VAL A 272 20.74 17.72 16.90
CA VAL A 272 20.54 17.28 18.28
C VAL A 272 19.68 18.34 18.94
N THR A 273 18.40 18.04 19.13
CA THR A 273 17.51 18.87 19.92
C THR A 273 17.61 18.44 21.37
N GLU A 274 17.74 19.42 22.28
CA GLU A 274 17.57 19.13 23.70
C GLU A 274 16.16 18.58 23.92
N GLY A 275 16.06 17.42 24.58
CA GLY A 275 14.79 16.82 24.95
C GLY A 275 14.01 17.74 25.91
N LYS A 276 12.70 17.67 25.88
CA LYS A 276 11.85 18.34 26.86
C LYS A 276 11.63 17.41 28.05
N PRO A 277 11.52 17.94 29.27
CA PRO A 277 11.10 17.11 30.40
C PRO A 277 9.77 16.38 30.08
N GLY A 278 9.62 15.18 30.61
CA GLY A 278 8.36 14.46 30.57
C GLY A 278 7.23 15.25 31.24
N ALA A 279 5.98 14.88 31.02
CA ALA A 279 4.84 15.46 31.70
C ALA A 279 4.83 15.17 33.23
N ARG A 280 5.58 14.16 33.63
CA ARG A 280 5.82 13.74 35.02
C ARG A 280 7.31 13.66 35.30
N PRO A 281 7.76 13.85 36.54
CA PRO A 281 9.15 13.61 36.93
C PRO A 281 9.56 12.14 36.64
N GLU A 282 10.76 11.93 36.15
CA GLU A 282 11.30 10.58 35.91
C GLU A 282 11.38 9.74 37.20
N THR A 283 11.48 10.42 38.36
CA THR A 283 11.49 9.79 39.69
C THR A 283 10.19 9.06 40.02
N ASP A 284 9.06 9.49 39.41
CA ASP A 284 7.75 8.87 39.62
C ASP A 284 7.71 7.41 39.10
N LEU A 285 8.65 7.02 38.22
CA LEU A 285 8.75 5.65 37.72
C LEU A 285 8.91 4.62 38.84
N TYR A 286 9.59 4.98 39.92
CA TYR A 286 9.78 4.09 41.07
C TYR A 286 8.47 3.81 41.81
N ASP A 287 7.56 4.77 41.80
CA ASP A 287 6.24 4.65 42.49
C ASP A 287 5.14 4.10 41.56
N LEU A 288 5.31 4.26 40.27
CA LEU A 288 4.35 3.76 39.25
C LEU A 288 4.50 2.26 38.99
N LEU A 289 5.71 1.71 39.15
CA LEU A 289 5.96 0.30 38.88
C LEU A 289 5.62 -0.52 40.14
N PRO A 290 4.72 -1.53 40.04
CA PRO A 290 4.39 -2.37 41.19
C PRO A 290 5.59 -3.21 41.62
N GLU A 291 5.73 -3.44 42.94
CA GLU A 291 6.76 -4.29 43.51
C GLU A 291 6.64 -5.75 43.00
N ASP A 292 5.41 -6.25 42.90
CA ASP A 292 5.14 -7.55 42.26
C ASP A 292 5.05 -7.39 40.74
N HIS A 293 6.04 -7.90 40.04
CA HIS A 293 6.13 -7.91 38.57
C HIS A 293 4.96 -8.58 37.85
N LYS A 294 4.10 -9.31 38.56
CA LYS A 294 2.89 -9.95 38.01
C LYS A 294 1.68 -9.03 38.04
N GLN A 295 1.76 -7.90 38.76
CA GLN A 295 0.67 -6.94 38.77
C GLN A 295 0.67 -6.05 37.53
N PRO A 296 -0.49 -5.85 36.90
CA PRO A 296 -0.60 -4.94 35.77
C PRO A 296 -0.45 -3.48 36.24
N TYR A 297 0.10 -2.63 35.40
CA TYR A 297 0.19 -1.19 35.58
C TYR A 297 -0.13 -0.44 34.29
N ASP A 298 -0.48 0.83 34.41
CA ASP A 298 -0.81 1.66 33.26
C ASP A 298 0.47 2.20 32.59
N MET A 299 0.78 1.66 31.43
CA MET A 299 1.95 2.04 30.64
C MET A 299 1.92 3.53 30.21
N ARG A 300 0.74 4.16 30.04
CA ARG A 300 0.63 5.58 29.69
C ARG A 300 1.24 6.48 30.75
N GLN A 301 1.12 6.10 32.02
CA GLN A 301 1.74 6.83 33.13
C GLN A 301 3.26 6.74 33.08
N VAL A 302 3.77 5.56 32.75
CA VAL A 302 5.22 5.32 32.56
C VAL A 302 5.74 6.14 31.39
N LEU A 303 5.04 6.13 30.27
CA LEU A 303 5.40 6.90 29.08
C LEU A 303 5.35 8.40 29.32
N GLY A 304 4.44 8.88 30.18
CA GLY A 304 4.37 10.28 30.59
C GLY A 304 5.64 10.77 31.34
N CYS A 305 6.41 9.86 31.94
CA CYS A 305 7.71 10.18 32.55
C CYS A 305 8.87 10.22 31.55
N ILE A 306 8.75 9.52 30.42
CA ILE A 306 9.85 9.25 29.51
C ILE A 306 9.80 10.12 28.24
N LEU A 307 8.57 10.43 27.75
CA LEU A 307 8.38 11.13 26.50
C LEU A 307 8.45 12.65 26.68
N ASP A 308 9.06 13.33 25.72
CA ASP A 308 9.18 14.78 25.67
C ASP A 308 7.81 15.47 25.79
N GLY A 309 7.61 16.19 26.91
CA GLY A 309 6.34 16.83 27.23
C GLY A 309 5.17 15.86 27.48
N GLY A 310 5.43 14.56 27.60
CA GLY A 310 4.42 13.53 27.81
C GLY A 310 3.49 13.31 26.60
N ALA A 311 3.84 13.83 25.43
CA ALA A 311 3.04 13.66 24.23
C ALA A 311 3.10 12.22 23.71
N LEU A 312 1.94 11.55 23.65
CA LEU A 312 1.78 10.19 23.16
C LEU A 312 0.83 10.19 21.96
N ASP A 313 1.26 9.68 20.84
CA ASP A 313 0.40 9.29 19.72
C ASP A 313 0.14 7.78 19.82
N GLU A 314 -1.05 7.43 20.26
CA GLU A 314 -1.43 6.04 20.49
C GLU A 314 -1.88 5.41 19.18
N VAL A 315 -1.19 4.35 18.77
CA VAL A 315 -1.37 3.70 17.46
C VAL A 315 -2.38 2.56 17.51
N GLN A 316 -2.86 2.16 18.71
CA GLN A 316 -3.84 1.08 18.88
C GLN A 316 -4.95 1.49 19.83
#